data_661e9e95a6d25e3b2148fdf9a00c60ea
#
_entry.id   661e9e95a6d25e3b2148fdf9a00c60ea
#
_cell.length_a   1.000
_cell.length_b   1.000
_cell.length_c   1.000
_cell.angle_alpha   90.00
_cell.angle_beta   90.00
_cell.angle_gamma   90.00
#
_symmetry.space_group_name_H-M   'P 1'
#
loop_
_entity.id
_entity.type
_entity.pdbx_description
1 polymer ?
#
loop_
_entity_poly.entity_id
_entity_poly.type
_entity_poly.pdbx_seq_one_letter_code
_entity_poly.pdbx_strand_id
1 'polypeptide(L)'
;MAAIAERSHELGDLVSALYPATVSMYRTLGWEIVGAQHRISMSGDALRTLGGKDVHLRVATEADVEPFRRSLGDRYAAQGANGPKVPSIAEAREHLTDVGMMSYVTEGGFVVYEWREGDLVVSYLSADTPEIARALWAVVGSGSSVAKKVVAYVSPDDPIHLLLPEEVAHESRLTRWMLRVLDTPKAIAARGFSSSVTGAATILLEDPLLPANSGFWRLEVSKGRGELGPVEAIDADLRLGPNGFAALYAGTPVHVLRTAGLASGGGPAQDELLDAAFAGRAAYLLEYF
;
A
#
# COMPACT_ATOMS: atom_id res chain seq x y z
N MET A 1 -20.46 1.16 -12.14
CA MET A 1 -19.30 1.73 -11.37
C MET A 1 -19.65 3.07 -10.73
N ALA A 2 -20.29 4.04 -11.41
CA ALA A 2 -20.74 5.29 -10.77
C ALA A 2 -21.62 5.01 -9.53
N ALA A 3 -22.69 4.24 -9.68
CA ALA A 3 -23.57 3.85 -8.57
C ALA A 3 -22.85 3.09 -7.43
N ILE A 4 -21.73 2.40 -7.73
CA ILE A 4 -20.92 1.76 -6.68
C ILE A 4 -20.15 2.85 -5.89
N ALA A 5 -19.55 3.83 -6.56
CA ALA A 5 -18.86 4.91 -5.89
C ALA A 5 -19.80 5.74 -5.00
N GLU A 6 -21.00 6.07 -5.51
CA GLU A 6 -22.03 6.76 -4.76
C GLU A 6 -22.47 5.94 -3.54
N ARG A 7 -22.70 4.63 -3.74
CA ARG A 7 -23.10 3.75 -2.64
C ARG A 7 -22.01 3.56 -1.59
N SER A 8 -20.76 3.39 -2.00
CA SER A 8 -19.62 3.34 -1.07
C SER A 8 -19.47 4.64 -0.27
N HIS A 9 -19.62 5.79 -0.94
CA HIS A 9 -19.64 7.09 -0.24
C HIS A 9 -20.78 7.18 0.80
N GLU A 10 -22.00 6.75 0.44
CA GLU A 10 -23.14 6.69 1.37
C GLU A 10 -22.88 5.76 2.58
N LEU A 11 -22.14 4.67 2.37
CA LEU A 11 -21.75 3.73 3.43
C LEU A 11 -20.63 4.28 4.33
N GLY A 12 -20.02 5.41 3.95
CA GLY A 12 -18.96 6.07 4.70
C GLY A 12 -17.56 5.60 4.34
N ASP A 13 -17.39 4.88 3.23
CA ASP A 13 -16.07 4.53 2.72
C ASP A 13 -15.33 5.82 2.31
N LEU A 14 -14.07 5.93 2.69
CA LEU A 14 -13.25 7.12 2.43
C LEU A 14 -12.55 7.03 1.07
N VAL A 15 -12.18 5.83 0.68
CA VAL A 15 -11.47 5.53 -0.56
C VAL A 15 -11.98 4.23 -1.18
N SER A 16 -11.78 4.08 -2.48
CA SER A 16 -12.05 2.84 -3.21
C SER A 16 -10.81 2.47 -4.02
N ALA A 17 -10.36 1.24 -3.90
CA ALA A 17 -9.22 0.70 -4.65
C ALA A 17 -9.69 -0.46 -5.54
N LEU A 18 -9.03 -0.63 -6.70
CA LEU A 18 -9.32 -1.74 -7.61
C LEU A 18 -8.13 -2.05 -8.53
N TYR A 19 -8.11 -3.28 -9.03
CA TYR A 19 -7.25 -3.67 -10.15
C TYR A 19 -8.03 -3.51 -11.46
N PRO A 20 -7.61 -2.61 -12.36
CA PRO A 20 -8.41 -2.28 -13.52
C PRO A 20 -8.30 -3.35 -14.62
N ALA A 21 -9.43 -3.89 -15.07
CA ALA A 21 -9.49 -4.63 -16.33
C ALA A 21 -9.29 -3.69 -17.54
N THR A 22 -9.78 -2.45 -17.43
CA THR A 22 -9.65 -1.41 -18.47
C THR A 22 -9.46 -0.05 -17.82
N VAL A 23 -8.25 0.49 -17.85
CA VAL A 23 -7.87 1.74 -17.17
C VAL A 23 -8.72 2.94 -17.61
N SER A 24 -8.94 3.11 -18.92
CA SER A 24 -9.65 4.28 -19.47
C SER A 24 -11.07 4.41 -18.91
N MET A 25 -11.78 3.31 -18.74
CA MET A 25 -13.14 3.31 -18.20
C MET A 25 -13.16 3.83 -16.75
N TYR A 26 -12.23 3.42 -15.92
CA TYR A 26 -12.17 3.85 -14.51
C TYR A 26 -11.71 5.30 -14.39
N ARG A 27 -10.81 5.76 -15.30
CA ARG A 27 -10.39 7.16 -15.35
C ARG A 27 -11.56 8.12 -15.61
N THR A 28 -12.51 7.76 -16.46
CA THR A 28 -13.71 8.62 -16.69
C THR A 28 -14.58 8.79 -15.46
N LEU A 29 -14.40 7.96 -14.45
CA LEU A 29 -15.14 7.97 -13.19
C LEU A 29 -14.29 8.46 -12.00
N GLY A 30 -13.06 8.91 -12.27
CA GLY A 30 -12.19 9.54 -11.27
C GLY A 30 -11.26 8.61 -10.51
N TRP A 31 -11.14 7.34 -10.88
CA TRP A 31 -10.05 6.49 -10.41
C TRP A 31 -8.76 6.80 -11.16
N GLU A 32 -7.63 6.76 -10.47
CA GLU A 32 -6.32 6.92 -11.11
C GLU A 32 -5.34 5.84 -10.64
N ILE A 33 -4.38 5.50 -11.51
CA ILE A 33 -3.29 4.60 -11.15
C ILE A 33 -2.41 5.29 -10.11
N VAL A 34 -2.22 4.64 -8.96
CA VAL A 34 -1.47 5.22 -7.84
C VAL A 34 -0.36 4.30 -7.32
N GLY A 35 -0.45 2.99 -7.54
CA GLY A 35 0.49 2.05 -6.99
C GLY A 35 0.54 0.74 -7.76
N ALA A 36 1.27 -0.22 -7.22
CA ALA A 36 1.37 -1.56 -7.79
C ALA A 36 1.45 -2.64 -6.70
N GLN A 37 0.99 -3.83 -7.03
CA GLN A 37 1.40 -5.05 -6.37
C GLN A 37 2.76 -5.46 -6.96
N HIS A 38 3.74 -5.66 -6.09
CA HIS A 38 5.08 -6.09 -6.46
C HIS A 38 5.21 -7.60 -6.23
N ARG A 39 5.34 -8.33 -7.32
CA ARG A 39 5.56 -9.77 -7.31
C ARG A 39 6.97 -10.06 -7.79
N ILE A 40 7.76 -10.74 -6.96
CA ILE A 40 9.11 -11.18 -7.30
C ILE A 40 9.18 -12.70 -7.32
N SER A 41 10.10 -13.28 -8.07
CA SER A 41 10.41 -14.70 -8.03
C SER A 41 11.89 -14.93 -7.77
N MET A 42 12.19 -15.96 -6.96
CA MET A 42 13.51 -16.25 -6.45
C MET A 42 13.79 -17.76 -6.48
N SER A 43 15.07 -18.12 -6.47
CA SER A 43 15.49 -19.50 -6.24
C SER A 43 15.28 -19.89 -4.77
N GLY A 44 14.59 -21.00 -4.51
CA GLY A 44 14.48 -21.55 -3.16
C GLY A 44 15.85 -21.92 -2.56
N ASP A 45 16.82 -22.33 -3.37
CA ASP A 45 18.18 -22.65 -2.90
C ASP A 45 18.90 -21.41 -2.36
N ALA A 46 18.75 -20.25 -3.01
CA ALA A 46 19.32 -19.00 -2.52
C ALA A 46 18.74 -18.63 -1.14
N LEU A 47 17.42 -18.78 -0.97
CA LEU A 47 16.75 -18.50 0.30
C LEU A 47 17.20 -19.46 1.41
N ARG A 48 17.36 -20.75 1.10
CA ARG A 48 17.82 -21.76 2.06
C ARG A 48 19.18 -21.42 2.67
N THR A 49 20.04 -20.72 1.93
CA THR A 49 21.39 -20.37 2.38
C THR A 49 21.45 -19.14 3.29
N LEU A 50 20.34 -18.40 3.49
CA LEU A 50 20.32 -17.18 4.29
C LEU A 50 20.63 -17.38 5.77
N GLY A 51 20.46 -18.60 6.31
CA GLY A 51 20.80 -18.92 7.69
C GLY A 51 19.64 -18.73 8.66
N GLY A 52 19.94 -18.32 9.91
CA GLY A 52 18.89 -18.12 10.93
C GLY A 52 18.56 -19.38 11.73
N LYS A 53 19.49 -20.34 11.86
CA LYS A 53 19.26 -21.65 12.48
C LYS A 53 18.95 -21.60 13.98
N ASP A 54 19.31 -20.50 14.66
CA ASP A 54 19.11 -20.33 16.11
C ASP A 54 17.73 -19.74 16.44
N VAL A 55 16.95 -19.37 15.42
CA VAL A 55 15.59 -18.84 15.61
C VAL A 55 14.61 -20.00 15.69
N HIS A 56 13.89 -20.11 16.83
CA HIS A 56 12.87 -21.11 17.00
C HIS A 56 11.59 -20.72 16.26
N LEU A 57 11.24 -21.46 15.22
CA LEU A 57 10.01 -21.32 14.46
C LEU A 57 9.02 -22.42 14.86
N ARG A 58 7.76 -22.07 15.01
CA ARG A 58 6.66 -23.01 15.20
C ARG A 58 5.55 -22.77 14.17
N VAL A 59 4.76 -23.79 13.93
CA VAL A 59 3.55 -23.66 13.09
C VAL A 59 2.56 -22.74 13.79
N ALA A 60 1.92 -21.85 13.01
CA ALA A 60 0.86 -20.97 13.51
C ALA A 60 -0.38 -21.76 13.90
N THR A 61 -1.15 -21.20 14.80
CA THR A 61 -2.40 -21.76 15.34
C THR A 61 -3.48 -20.68 15.37
N GLU A 62 -4.72 -21.02 15.69
CA GLU A 62 -5.82 -20.08 15.89
C GLU A 62 -5.48 -18.97 16.90
N ALA A 63 -4.66 -19.27 17.92
CA ALA A 63 -4.24 -18.30 18.93
C ALA A 63 -3.34 -17.18 18.34
N ASP A 64 -2.77 -17.40 17.17
CA ASP A 64 -1.88 -16.44 16.50
C ASP A 64 -2.62 -15.43 15.60
N VAL A 65 -3.91 -15.60 15.36
CA VAL A 65 -4.70 -14.75 14.42
C VAL A 65 -4.67 -13.27 14.83
N GLU A 66 -5.02 -12.96 16.08
CA GLU A 66 -4.98 -11.57 16.58
C GLU A 66 -3.56 -11.01 16.73
N PRO A 67 -2.57 -11.76 17.26
CA PRO A 67 -1.19 -11.33 17.25
C PRO A 67 -0.66 -11.02 15.84
N PHE A 68 -0.98 -11.84 14.83
CA PHE A 68 -0.61 -11.61 13.43
C PHE A 68 -1.18 -10.29 12.91
N ARG A 69 -2.49 -10.06 13.06
CA ARG A 69 -3.16 -8.84 12.61
C ARG A 69 -2.59 -7.59 13.28
N ARG A 70 -2.39 -7.65 14.59
CA ARG A 70 -1.82 -6.55 15.37
C ARG A 70 -0.39 -6.24 14.90
N SER A 71 0.46 -7.25 14.77
CA SER A 71 1.84 -7.09 14.29
C SER A 71 1.89 -6.45 12.90
N LEU A 72 1.00 -6.83 11.97
CA LEU A 72 0.89 -6.18 10.67
C LEU A 72 0.51 -4.70 10.80
N GLY A 73 -0.54 -4.41 11.55
CA GLY A 73 -1.02 -3.03 11.75
C GLY A 73 0.03 -2.12 12.38
N ASP A 74 0.67 -2.57 13.46
CA ASP A 74 1.72 -1.84 14.15
C ASP A 74 2.92 -1.58 13.22
N ARG A 75 3.30 -2.56 12.41
CA ARG A 75 4.38 -2.43 11.44
C ARG A 75 4.04 -1.46 10.33
N TYR A 76 2.86 -1.57 9.72
CA TYR A 76 2.43 -0.64 8.68
C TYR A 76 2.39 0.80 9.19
N ALA A 77 1.89 0.99 10.42
CA ALA A 77 1.89 2.30 11.07
C ALA A 77 3.32 2.82 11.33
N ALA A 78 4.19 1.99 11.90
CA ALA A 78 5.57 2.36 12.21
C ALA A 78 6.41 2.69 10.95
N GLN A 79 6.14 1.98 9.85
CA GLN A 79 6.83 2.19 8.59
C GLN A 79 6.23 3.32 7.75
N GLY A 80 5.05 3.86 8.11
CA GLY A 80 4.31 4.78 7.25
C GLY A 80 3.94 4.13 5.92
N ALA A 81 3.51 2.86 5.96
CA ALA A 81 3.15 2.12 4.76
C ALA A 81 1.96 2.77 4.04
N ASN A 82 1.99 2.75 2.71
CA ASN A 82 0.99 3.38 1.86
C ASN A 82 0.31 2.31 1.02
N GLY A 83 -0.93 1.98 1.37
CA GLY A 83 -1.80 1.06 0.63
C GLY A 83 -2.09 -0.28 1.27
N PRO A 84 -1.14 -1.03 1.89
CA PRO A 84 -1.45 -2.36 2.37
C PRO A 84 -2.50 -2.33 3.48
N LYS A 85 -3.37 -3.31 3.48
CA LYS A 85 -4.45 -3.45 4.47
C LYS A 85 -4.07 -4.47 5.56
N VAL A 86 -4.62 -4.29 6.74
CA VAL A 86 -4.65 -5.35 7.76
C VAL A 86 -5.83 -6.27 7.42
N PRO A 87 -5.61 -7.57 7.23
CA PRO A 87 -6.70 -8.49 6.91
C PRO A 87 -7.75 -8.53 8.04
N SER A 88 -9.00 -8.82 7.70
CA SER A 88 -10.04 -9.11 8.69
C SER A 88 -9.67 -10.35 9.53
N ILE A 89 -10.37 -10.59 10.63
CA ILE A 89 -10.18 -11.81 11.45
C ILE A 89 -10.40 -13.07 10.62
N ALA A 90 -11.40 -13.07 9.75
CA ALA A 90 -11.71 -14.21 8.89
C ALA A 90 -10.59 -14.47 7.88
N GLU A 91 -10.14 -13.43 7.15
CA GLU A 91 -9.03 -13.54 6.21
C GLU A 91 -7.72 -13.96 6.90
N ALA A 92 -7.42 -13.39 8.06
CA ALA A 92 -6.23 -13.76 8.83
C ALA A 92 -6.26 -15.22 9.31
N ARG A 93 -7.43 -15.71 9.71
CA ARG A 93 -7.64 -17.12 10.06
C ARG A 93 -7.39 -18.02 8.86
N GLU A 94 -7.98 -17.72 7.71
CA GLU A 94 -7.74 -18.44 6.45
C GLU A 94 -6.25 -18.48 6.12
N HIS A 95 -5.56 -17.36 6.18
CA HIS A 95 -4.11 -17.30 5.91
C HIS A 95 -3.28 -18.14 6.88
N LEU A 96 -3.66 -18.26 8.15
CA LEU A 96 -2.84 -18.93 9.15
C LEU A 96 -3.17 -20.41 9.32
N THR A 97 -4.43 -20.81 9.12
CA THR A 97 -4.90 -22.12 9.56
C THR A 97 -5.61 -22.96 8.50
N ASP A 98 -5.84 -22.43 7.30
CA ASP A 98 -6.47 -23.19 6.23
C ASP A 98 -5.61 -24.34 5.71
N VAL A 99 -6.28 -25.36 5.21
CA VAL A 99 -5.63 -26.53 4.61
C VAL A 99 -4.84 -26.12 3.37
N GLY A 100 -3.54 -26.39 3.37
CA GLY A 100 -2.63 -26.01 2.28
C GLY A 100 -1.80 -24.76 2.54
N MET A 101 -2.17 -23.97 3.56
CA MET A 101 -1.35 -22.86 4.05
C MET A 101 -0.21 -23.39 4.93
N MET A 102 0.97 -22.82 4.74
CA MET A 102 2.15 -23.07 5.55
C MET A 102 2.50 -21.78 6.27
N SER A 103 2.19 -21.73 7.55
CA SER A 103 2.33 -20.52 8.36
C SER A 103 3.21 -20.80 9.56
N TYR A 104 4.31 -20.06 9.67
CA TYR A 104 5.25 -20.16 10.78
C TYR A 104 5.35 -18.85 11.50
N VAL A 105 5.45 -18.93 12.81
CA VAL A 105 5.58 -17.79 13.72
C VAL A 105 6.75 -17.95 14.67
N THR A 106 7.29 -16.83 15.10
CA THR A 106 8.27 -16.71 16.17
C THR A 106 8.00 -15.41 16.93
N GLU A 107 8.68 -15.19 18.05
CA GLU A 107 8.65 -13.88 18.69
C GLU A 107 9.26 -12.84 17.75
N GLY A 108 8.49 -11.82 17.38
CA GLY A 108 8.90 -10.74 16.47
C GLY A 108 8.87 -11.08 14.97
N GLY A 109 8.22 -12.18 14.56
CA GLY A 109 8.11 -12.47 13.13
C GLY A 109 7.16 -13.59 12.75
N PHE A 110 6.78 -13.59 11.46
CA PHE A 110 5.95 -14.62 10.85
C PHE A 110 6.20 -14.71 9.34
N VAL A 111 5.86 -15.85 8.77
CA VAL A 111 5.72 -16.06 7.33
C VAL A 111 4.48 -16.87 7.04
N VAL A 112 3.79 -16.48 5.96
CA VAL A 112 2.61 -17.16 5.42
C VAL A 112 2.86 -17.45 3.96
N TYR A 113 2.81 -18.71 3.58
CA TYR A 113 3.01 -19.15 2.20
C TYR A 113 2.20 -20.40 1.89
N GLU A 114 2.03 -20.68 0.62
CA GLU A 114 1.29 -21.83 0.13
C GLU A 114 2.00 -22.48 -1.06
N TRP A 115 1.57 -23.70 -1.38
CA TRP A 115 1.95 -24.37 -2.60
C TRP A 115 0.93 -24.08 -3.69
N ARG A 116 1.38 -23.46 -4.79
CA ARG A 116 0.48 -23.12 -5.89
C ARG A 116 1.14 -23.44 -7.24
N GLU A 117 0.56 -24.35 -8.02
CA GLU A 117 0.99 -24.68 -9.40
C GLU A 117 2.48 -25.11 -9.55
N GLY A 118 3.06 -25.64 -8.49
CA GLY A 118 4.45 -26.07 -8.47
C GLY A 118 5.45 -25.01 -7.97
N ASP A 119 4.96 -23.86 -7.56
CA ASP A 119 5.73 -22.78 -6.92
C ASP A 119 5.36 -22.67 -5.42
N LEU A 120 6.25 -22.17 -4.59
CA LEU A 120 5.93 -21.67 -3.26
C LEU A 120 5.59 -20.20 -3.36
N VAL A 121 4.41 -19.81 -2.87
CA VAL A 121 3.91 -18.44 -2.96
C VAL A 121 3.82 -17.83 -1.56
N VAL A 122 4.68 -16.86 -1.26
CA VAL A 122 4.69 -16.10 0.00
C VAL A 122 3.74 -14.92 -0.11
N SER A 123 2.70 -14.92 0.73
CA SER A 123 1.71 -13.84 0.83
C SER A 123 2.12 -12.79 1.85
N TYR A 124 2.70 -13.21 2.98
CA TYR A 124 3.15 -12.32 4.05
C TYR A 124 4.46 -12.83 4.64
N LEU A 125 5.41 -11.95 4.84
CA LEU A 125 6.58 -12.15 5.68
C LEU A 125 6.89 -10.88 6.44
N SER A 126 7.12 -11.01 7.72
CA SER A 126 7.44 -9.89 8.59
C SER A 126 8.43 -10.33 9.67
N ALA A 127 9.42 -9.51 9.95
CA ALA A 127 10.48 -9.80 10.90
C ALA A 127 10.98 -8.53 11.58
N ASP A 128 11.22 -8.58 12.89
CA ASP A 128 11.75 -7.46 13.66
C ASP A 128 13.27 -7.34 13.59
N THR A 129 13.95 -8.47 13.29
CA THR A 129 15.41 -8.51 13.19
C THR A 129 15.87 -9.21 11.92
N PRO A 130 17.12 -8.94 11.49
CA PRO A 130 17.71 -9.62 10.33
C PRO A 130 17.80 -11.14 10.51
N GLU A 131 18.04 -11.62 11.72
CA GLU A 131 18.13 -13.06 12.04
C GLU A 131 16.79 -13.75 11.83
N ILE A 132 15.71 -13.12 12.32
CA ILE A 132 14.33 -13.61 12.12
C ILE A 132 13.98 -13.59 10.62
N ALA A 133 14.29 -12.50 9.91
CA ALA A 133 14.03 -12.42 8.47
C ALA A 133 14.73 -13.55 7.71
N ARG A 134 16.02 -13.79 7.98
CA ARG A 134 16.77 -14.89 7.36
C ARG A 134 16.18 -16.25 7.68
N ALA A 135 15.79 -16.49 8.95
CA ALA A 135 15.18 -17.75 9.37
C ALA A 135 13.85 -18.02 8.65
N LEU A 136 12.99 -17.01 8.55
CA LEU A 136 11.70 -17.11 7.88
C LEU A 136 11.86 -17.34 6.36
N TRP A 137 12.78 -16.64 5.71
CA TRP A 137 13.09 -16.93 4.30
C TRP A 137 13.74 -18.29 4.10
N ALA A 138 14.62 -18.73 5.01
CA ALA A 138 15.25 -20.03 4.93
C ALA A 138 14.25 -21.20 5.09
N VAL A 139 13.21 -21.06 5.94
CA VAL A 139 12.18 -22.08 6.05
C VAL A 139 11.35 -22.20 4.76
N VAL A 140 11.04 -21.08 4.09
CA VAL A 140 10.43 -21.12 2.75
C VAL A 140 11.34 -21.80 1.75
N GLY A 141 12.64 -21.44 1.77
CA GLY A 141 13.66 -22.05 0.91
C GLY A 141 13.88 -23.53 1.15
N SER A 142 13.51 -24.08 2.32
CA SER A 142 13.64 -25.51 2.61
C SER A 142 12.79 -26.41 1.68
N GLY A 143 11.73 -25.84 1.08
CA GLY A 143 10.92 -26.52 0.06
C GLY A 143 11.52 -26.57 -1.35
N SER A 144 12.75 -26.05 -1.55
CA SER A 144 13.40 -25.90 -2.86
C SER A 144 13.61 -27.22 -3.62
N SER A 145 13.66 -28.36 -2.93
CA SER A 145 13.84 -29.67 -3.59
C SER A 145 12.64 -30.09 -4.45
N VAL A 146 11.48 -29.46 -4.27
CA VAL A 146 10.22 -29.80 -4.94
C VAL A 146 9.64 -28.60 -5.69
N ALA A 147 9.85 -27.37 -5.19
CA ALA A 147 9.38 -26.15 -5.81
C ALA A 147 10.24 -25.74 -7.00
N LYS A 148 9.60 -25.28 -8.08
CA LYS A 148 10.30 -24.72 -9.25
C LYS A 148 10.94 -23.38 -8.89
N LYS A 149 10.23 -22.55 -8.16
CA LYS A 149 10.67 -21.24 -7.66
C LYS A 149 9.87 -20.83 -6.43
N VAL A 150 10.35 -19.81 -5.73
CA VAL A 150 9.61 -19.06 -4.71
C VAL A 150 9.12 -17.77 -5.31
N VAL A 151 7.84 -17.52 -5.19
CA VAL A 151 7.18 -16.27 -5.58
C VAL A 151 6.82 -15.53 -4.30
N ALA A 152 7.03 -14.22 -4.24
CA ALA A 152 6.64 -13.42 -3.09
C ALA A 152 5.96 -12.12 -3.51
N TYR A 153 4.95 -11.72 -2.74
CA TYR A 153 4.38 -10.38 -2.80
C TYR A 153 5.05 -9.54 -1.72
N VAL A 154 5.69 -8.45 -2.14
CA VAL A 154 6.58 -7.66 -1.27
C VAL A 154 6.32 -6.17 -1.40
N SER A 155 6.79 -5.39 -0.44
CA SER A 155 6.87 -3.93 -0.61
C SER A 155 7.94 -3.56 -1.65
N PRO A 156 7.85 -2.38 -2.28
CA PRO A 156 8.89 -1.91 -3.21
C PRO A 156 10.29 -1.85 -2.61
N ASP A 157 10.37 -1.60 -1.32
CA ASP A 157 11.58 -1.46 -0.50
C ASP A 157 11.73 -2.62 0.51
N ASP A 158 11.28 -3.82 0.13
CA ASP A 158 11.35 -5.00 0.99
C ASP A 158 12.81 -5.36 1.32
N PRO A 159 13.11 -5.68 2.59
CA PRO A 159 14.47 -6.08 3.01
C PRO A 159 15.05 -7.28 2.27
N ILE A 160 14.23 -8.12 1.64
CA ILE A 160 14.73 -9.29 0.87
C ILE A 160 15.74 -8.88 -0.19
N HIS A 161 15.55 -7.71 -0.83
CA HIS A 161 16.46 -7.18 -1.83
C HIS A 161 17.87 -6.89 -1.29
N LEU A 162 18.00 -6.71 0.03
CA LEU A 162 19.27 -6.46 0.72
C LEU A 162 19.80 -7.70 1.46
N LEU A 163 18.97 -8.71 1.69
CA LEU A 163 19.35 -9.95 2.37
C LEU A 163 20.01 -10.95 1.43
N LEU A 164 19.61 -10.95 0.16
CA LEU A 164 20.16 -11.85 -0.84
C LEU A 164 21.59 -11.41 -1.22
N PRO A 165 22.57 -12.34 -1.28
CA PRO A 165 23.96 -12.03 -1.59
C PRO A 165 24.18 -11.63 -3.05
N GLU A 166 23.26 -11.98 -3.93
CA GLU A 166 23.29 -11.67 -5.36
C GLU A 166 21.88 -11.25 -5.82
N GLU A 167 21.79 -10.60 -6.97
CA GLU A 167 20.51 -10.30 -7.60
C GLU A 167 19.89 -11.62 -8.12
N VAL A 168 19.12 -12.29 -7.25
CA VAL A 168 18.53 -13.61 -7.51
C VAL A 168 17.05 -13.51 -7.89
N ALA A 169 16.52 -12.31 -8.05
CA ALA A 169 15.19 -12.13 -8.59
C ALA A 169 15.17 -12.47 -10.08
N HIS A 170 14.69 -13.67 -10.41
CA HIS A 170 14.59 -14.13 -11.80
C HIS A 170 13.52 -13.38 -12.59
N GLU A 171 12.53 -12.81 -11.91
CA GLU A 171 11.41 -12.10 -12.51
C GLU A 171 10.83 -11.10 -11.51
N SER A 172 10.62 -9.87 -11.94
CA SER A 172 9.85 -8.88 -11.22
C SER A 172 8.64 -8.48 -12.06
N ARG A 173 7.45 -8.51 -11.47
CA ARG A 173 6.20 -8.11 -12.12
C ARG A 173 5.46 -7.10 -11.28
N LEU A 174 5.00 -6.04 -11.92
CA LEU A 174 4.15 -5.02 -11.33
C LEU A 174 2.72 -5.14 -11.88
N THR A 175 1.76 -5.30 -10.99
CA THR A 175 0.33 -5.23 -11.33
C THR A 175 -0.22 -3.93 -10.78
N ARG A 176 -0.52 -2.97 -11.67
CA ARG A 176 -0.99 -1.64 -11.30
C ARG A 176 -2.40 -1.68 -10.75
N TRP A 177 -2.66 -0.88 -9.71
CA TRP A 177 -3.98 -0.68 -9.14
C TRP A 177 -4.36 0.81 -9.11
N MET A 178 -5.64 1.07 -9.01
CA MET A 178 -6.22 2.41 -9.05
C MET A 178 -6.91 2.74 -7.74
N LEU A 179 -6.90 4.03 -7.41
CA LEU A 179 -7.56 4.62 -6.25
C LEU A 179 -8.57 5.68 -6.68
N ARG A 180 -9.65 5.78 -5.94
CA ARG A 180 -10.63 6.85 -5.95
C ARG A 180 -10.81 7.36 -4.52
N VAL A 181 -10.70 8.65 -4.29
CA VAL A 181 -11.09 9.25 -3.02
C VAL A 181 -12.60 9.55 -3.08
N LEU A 182 -13.35 9.03 -2.11
CA LEU A 182 -14.81 9.12 -2.06
C LEU A 182 -15.29 10.24 -1.16
N ASP A 183 -14.65 10.48 -0.02
CA ASP A 183 -14.93 11.58 0.90
C ASP A 183 -13.61 12.31 1.17
N THR A 184 -13.40 13.41 0.46
CA THR A 184 -12.11 14.11 0.45
C THR A 184 -11.71 14.67 1.83
N PRO A 185 -12.57 15.40 2.59
CA PRO A 185 -12.20 15.88 3.90
C PRO A 185 -11.89 14.77 4.90
N LYS A 186 -12.71 13.72 4.95
CA LYS A 186 -12.48 12.61 5.88
C LYS A 186 -11.27 11.78 5.49
N ALA A 187 -11.01 11.59 4.20
CA ALA A 187 -9.83 10.89 3.72
C ALA A 187 -8.54 11.64 4.13
N ILE A 188 -8.51 12.96 4.01
CA ILE A 188 -7.39 13.79 4.49
C ILE A 188 -7.21 13.68 6.00
N ALA A 189 -8.29 13.74 6.79
CA ALA A 189 -8.23 13.59 8.24
C ALA A 189 -7.73 12.20 8.69
N ALA A 190 -8.05 11.17 7.92
CA ALA A 190 -7.61 9.79 8.19
C ALA A 190 -6.18 9.50 7.71
N ARG A 191 -5.65 10.29 6.78
CA ARG A 191 -4.30 10.12 6.25
C ARG A 191 -3.25 10.60 7.24
N GLY A 192 -2.17 9.86 7.39
CA GLY A 192 -0.97 10.33 8.10
C GLY A 192 -0.13 11.29 7.24
N PHE A 193 0.48 12.28 7.87
CA PHE A 193 1.38 13.25 7.28
C PHE A 193 2.72 13.23 8.03
N SER A 194 3.79 13.76 7.40
CA SER A 194 5.05 13.94 8.12
C SER A 194 4.91 14.97 9.24
N SER A 195 5.37 14.64 10.45
CA SER A 195 5.38 15.58 11.58
C SER A 195 6.32 16.77 11.38
N SER A 196 7.26 16.67 10.42
CA SER A 196 8.18 17.76 10.08
C SER A 196 7.57 18.79 9.14
N VAL A 197 6.42 18.52 8.53
CA VAL A 197 5.75 19.43 7.61
C VAL A 197 4.68 20.23 8.35
N THR A 198 4.73 21.55 8.18
CA THR A 198 3.70 22.48 8.64
C THR A 198 3.45 23.49 7.54
N GLY A 199 2.19 23.65 7.17
CA GLY A 199 1.80 24.64 6.15
C GLY A 199 0.35 24.50 5.76
N ALA A 200 -0.07 25.35 4.83
CA ALA A 200 -1.42 25.35 4.32
C ALA A 200 -1.43 25.69 2.83
N ALA A 201 -2.36 25.09 2.10
CA ALA A 201 -2.60 25.35 0.70
C ALA A 201 -4.09 25.38 0.37
N THR A 202 -4.48 26.14 -0.62
CA THR A 202 -5.85 26.19 -1.14
C THR A 202 -5.93 25.29 -2.38
N ILE A 203 -6.84 24.33 -2.35
CA ILE A 203 -7.07 23.37 -3.43
C ILE A 203 -8.47 23.61 -4.00
N LEU A 204 -8.58 23.78 -5.31
CA LEU A 204 -9.84 23.65 -6.02
C LEU A 204 -9.98 22.24 -6.53
N LEU A 205 -11.01 21.55 -6.09
CA LEU A 205 -11.38 20.21 -6.57
C LEU A 205 -12.69 20.29 -7.35
N GLU A 206 -12.71 19.69 -8.53
CA GLU A 206 -13.90 19.60 -9.38
C GLU A 206 -14.23 18.13 -9.62
N ASP A 207 -15.21 17.61 -8.88
CA ASP A 207 -15.64 16.21 -8.92
C ASP A 207 -17.10 16.11 -9.42
N PRO A 208 -17.31 15.84 -10.71
CA PRO A 208 -18.66 15.80 -11.27
C PRO A 208 -19.49 14.59 -10.79
N LEU A 209 -18.83 13.50 -10.36
CA LEU A 209 -19.52 12.30 -9.88
C LEU A 209 -19.93 12.41 -8.40
N LEU A 210 -19.09 13.04 -7.58
CA LEU A 210 -19.33 13.27 -6.16
C LEU A 210 -19.25 14.76 -5.86
N PRO A 211 -20.34 15.54 -6.14
CA PRO A 211 -20.32 17.00 -6.00
C PRO A 211 -19.98 17.49 -4.58
N ALA A 212 -20.21 16.68 -3.55
CA ALA A 212 -19.83 16.99 -2.18
C ALA A 212 -18.31 17.16 -1.99
N ASN A 213 -17.49 16.60 -2.89
CA ASN A 213 -16.05 16.78 -2.91
C ASN A 213 -15.63 18.08 -3.63
N SER A 214 -16.54 18.68 -4.43
CA SER A 214 -16.21 19.85 -5.24
C SER A 214 -16.19 21.13 -4.42
N GLY A 215 -15.27 22.03 -4.74
CA GLY A 215 -15.17 23.36 -4.13
C GLY A 215 -13.75 23.78 -3.88
N PHE A 216 -13.63 24.96 -3.26
CA PHE A 216 -12.35 25.43 -2.72
C PHE A 216 -12.16 24.89 -1.31
N TRP A 217 -11.03 24.26 -1.12
CA TRP A 217 -10.65 23.60 0.14
C TRP A 217 -9.35 24.19 0.68
N ARG A 218 -9.32 24.49 1.96
CA ARG A 218 -8.11 24.82 2.69
C ARG A 218 -7.55 23.58 3.31
N LEU A 219 -6.41 23.10 2.80
CA LEU A 219 -5.60 22.08 3.42
C LEU A 219 -4.70 22.73 4.47
N GLU A 220 -4.73 22.21 5.70
CA GLU A 220 -3.80 22.57 6.77
C GLU A 220 -3.08 21.31 7.24
N VAL A 221 -1.75 21.32 7.25
CA VAL A 221 -0.92 20.21 7.70
C VAL A 221 -0.06 20.67 8.86
N SER A 222 -0.11 19.94 9.96
CA SER A 222 0.75 20.19 11.12
C SER A 222 0.83 18.96 12.03
N LYS A 223 1.97 18.75 12.68
CA LYS A 223 2.16 17.70 13.70
C LYS A 223 1.73 16.30 13.24
N GLY A 224 1.94 15.98 11.98
CA GLY A 224 1.60 14.67 11.41
C GLY A 224 0.12 14.49 11.05
N ARG A 225 -0.69 15.53 11.10
CA ARG A 225 -2.12 15.52 10.78
C ARG A 225 -2.43 16.49 9.66
N GLY A 226 -3.49 16.22 8.91
CA GLY A 226 -4.04 17.10 7.90
C GLY A 226 -5.53 17.33 8.14
N GLU A 227 -5.96 18.55 7.90
CA GLU A 227 -7.36 18.95 7.91
C GLU A 227 -7.69 19.62 6.58
N LEU A 228 -8.88 19.33 6.04
CA LEU A 228 -9.37 19.92 4.81
C LEU A 228 -10.75 20.54 5.09
N GLY A 229 -10.79 21.85 5.17
CA GLY A 229 -12.00 22.63 5.40
C GLY A 229 -12.43 23.42 4.17
N PRO A 230 -13.74 23.67 3.96
CA PRO A 230 -14.22 24.53 2.88
C PRO A 230 -13.77 25.98 3.12
N VAL A 231 -13.45 26.68 2.05
CA VAL A 231 -13.05 28.09 2.10
C VAL A 231 -13.64 28.87 0.94
N GLU A 232 -13.97 30.14 1.19
CA GLU A 232 -14.28 31.07 0.10
C GLU A 232 -12.97 31.61 -0.47
N ALA A 233 -12.70 31.30 -1.73
CA ALA A 233 -11.50 31.74 -2.43
C ALA A 233 -11.82 32.08 -3.89
N ILE A 234 -11.06 33.02 -4.46
CA ILE A 234 -11.16 33.40 -5.88
C ILE A 234 -10.07 32.73 -6.72
N ASP A 235 -9.04 32.16 -6.07
CA ASP A 235 -7.95 31.42 -6.71
C ASP A 235 -7.47 30.27 -5.81
N ALA A 236 -6.79 29.31 -6.41
CA ALA A 236 -6.30 28.13 -5.74
C ALA A 236 -4.80 27.90 -6.03
N ASP A 237 -4.09 27.42 -5.01
CA ASP A 237 -2.69 27.00 -5.12
C ASP A 237 -2.54 25.75 -6.00
N LEU A 238 -3.58 24.93 -6.07
CA LEU A 238 -3.65 23.78 -6.95
C LEU A 238 -5.09 23.51 -7.39
N ARG A 239 -5.28 23.20 -8.67
CA ARG A 239 -6.56 22.81 -9.27
C ARG A 239 -6.49 21.38 -9.75
N LEU A 240 -7.41 20.54 -9.31
CA LEU A 240 -7.43 19.11 -9.56
C LEU A 240 -8.84 18.63 -9.93
N GLY A 241 -8.90 17.65 -10.81
CA GLY A 241 -10.03 16.72 -10.86
C GLY A 241 -9.84 15.54 -9.89
N PRO A 242 -10.80 14.61 -9.80
CA PRO A 242 -10.75 13.47 -8.89
C PRO A 242 -9.55 12.55 -9.15
N ASN A 243 -9.13 12.37 -10.40
CA ASN A 243 -7.94 11.61 -10.79
C ASN A 243 -6.66 12.24 -10.23
N GLY A 244 -6.50 13.54 -10.42
CA GLY A 244 -5.35 14.28 -9.91
C GLY A 244 -5.31 14.24 -8.38
N PHE A 245 -6.47 14.38 -7.72
CA PHE A 245 -6.54 14.30 -6.28
C PHE A 245 -6.21 12.89 -5.74
N ALA A 246 -6.72 11.83 -6.38
CA ALA A 246 -6.38 10.46 -6.01
C ALA A 246 -4.88 10.16 -6.13
N ALA A 247 -4.25 10.65 -7.20
CA ALA A 247 -2.81 10.49 -7.40
C ALA A 247 -1.99 11.31 -6.39
N LEU A 248 -2.37 12.57 -6.11
CA LEU A 248 -1.75 13.40 -5.08
C LEU A 248 -1.88 12.75 -3.69
N TYR A 249 -3.08 12.30 -3.35
CA TYR A 249 -3.38 11.62 -2.08
C TYR A 249 -2.47 10.41 -1.84
N ALA A 250 -2.15 9.66 -2.89
CA ALA A 250 -1.24 8.52 -2.83
C ALA A 250 0.25 8.89 -2.89
N GLY A 251 0.60 10.18 -3.01
CA GLY A 251 1.98 10.66 -2.99
C GLY A 251 2.62 10.89 -4.36
N THR A 252 1.84 10.99 -5.44
CA THR A 252 2.39 11.37 -6.74
C THR A 252 2.82 12.84 -6.71
N PRO A 253 4.07 13.18 -7.06
CA PRO A 253 4.57 14.55 -7.04
C PRO A 253 3.80 15.50 -7.97
N VAL A 254 3.63 16.75 -7.56
CA VAL A 254 2.84 17.76 -8.30
C VAL A 254 3.37 17.99 -9.70
N HIS A 255 4.70 17.99 -9.91
CA HIS A 255 5.28 18.13 -11.25
C HIS A 255 4.86 16.99 -12.20
N VAL A 256 4.68 15.76 -11.69
CA VAL A 256 4.18 14.62 -12.47
C VAL A 256 2.72 14.85 -12.84
N LEU A 257 1.90 15.32 -11.89
CA LEU A 257 0.49 15.63 -12.12
C LEU A 257 0.33 16.72 -13.17
N ARG A 258 1.16 17.79 -13.11
CA ARG A 258 1.17 18.87 -14.11
C ARG A 258 1.53 18.35 -15.50
N THR A 259 2.59 17.55 -15.57
CA THR A 259 3.04 16.96 -16.85
C THR A 259 1.98 16.02 -17.46
N ALA A 260 1.23 15.32 -16.59
CA ALA A 260 0.13 14.44 -17.01
C ALA A 260 -1.18 15.19 -17.31
N GLY A 261 -1.25 16.52 -17.10
CA GLY A 261 -2.45 17.32 -17.30
C GLY A 261 -3.52 17.11 -16.20
N LEU A 262 -3.13 16.57 -15.04
CA LEU A 262 -4.01 16.28 -13.91
C LEU A 262 -4.01 17.38 -12.86
N ALA A 263 -3.14 18.38 -12.97
CA ALA A 263 -3.05 19.53 -12.08
C ALA A 263 -2.72 20.81 -12.83
N SER A 264 -3.24 21.95 -12.33
CA SER A 264 -2.94 23.29 -12.84
C SER A 264 -3.02 24.33 -11.69
N GLY A 265 -2.71 25.61 -11.99
CA GLY A 265 -2.72 26.69 -11.00
C GLY A 265 -1.50 26.71 -10.08
N GLY A 266 -1.40 27.72 -9.19
CA GLY A 266 -0.31 27.88 -8.23
C GLY A 266 1.07 28.13 -8.82
N GLY A 267 2.10 27.81 -8.02
CA GLY A 267 3.49 28.01 -8.39
C GLY A 267 4.47 27.15 -7.60
N PRO A 268 5.79 27.31 -7.82
CA PRO A 268 6.80 26.39 -7.27
C PRO A 268 6.78 26.22 -5.74
N ALA A 269 6.52 27.31 -5.00
CA ALA A 269 6.50 27.24 -3.52
C ALA A 269 5.32 26.42 -2.99
N GLN A 270 4.17 26.50 -3.65
CA GLN A 270 2.99 25.70 -3.31
C GLN A 270 3.19 24.25 -3.70
N ASP A 271 3.82 23.99 -4.86
CA ASP A 271 4.16 22.64 -5.30
C ASP A 271 5.12 21.96 -4.30
N GLU A 272 6.16 22.68 -3.85
CA GLU A 272 7.12 22.16 -2.85
C GLU A 272 6.42 21.82 -1.52
N LEU A 273 5.52 22.67 -1.05
CA LEU A 273 4.74 22.39 0.16
C LEU A 273 3.86 21.16 0.00
N LEU A 274 3.14 21.06 -1.12
CA LEU A 274 2.25 19.92 -1.39
C LEU A 274 3.04 18.63 -1.58
N ASP A 275 4.16 18.67 -2.30
CA ASP A 275 5.04 17.53 -2.44
C ASP A 275 5.56 17.06 -1.08
N ALA A 276 5.98 17.97 -0.21
CA ALA A 276 6.43 17.65 1.14
C ALA A 276 5.28 17.08 2.01
N ALA A 277 4.08 17.65 1.91
CA ALA A 277 2.92 17.21 2.68
C ALA A 277 2.45 15.81 2.28
N PHE A 278 2.36 15.54 0.98
CA PHE A 278 1.89 14.26 0.46
C PHE A 278 3.02 13.23 0.25
N ALA A 279 4.27 13.60 0.48
CA ALA A 279 5.38 12.67 0.43
C ALA A 279 5.15 11.45 1.33
N GLY A 280 5.59 10.28 0.85
CA GLY A 280 5.45 9.03 1.58
C GLY A 280 6.15 7.88 0.85
N ARG A 281 5.97 6.67 1.37
CA ARG A 281 6.42 5.47 0.66
C ARG A 281 5.60 5.24 -0.60
N ALA A 282 6.19 4.61 -1.59
CA ALA A 282 5.46 4.21 -2.79
C ALA A 282 4.24 3.35 -2.42
N ALA A 283 3.11 3.63 -3.04
CA ALA A 283 1.87 2.92 -2.76
C ALA A 283 1.93 1.49 -3.31
N TYR A 284 1.62 0.51 -2.46
CA TYR A 284 1.61 -0.91 -2.84
C TYR A 284 0.48 -1.68 -2.18
N LEU A 285 0.14 -2.84 -2.74
CA LEU A 285 -0.76 -3.84 -2.15
C LEU A 285 -0.08 -5.20 -2.18
N LEU A 286 -0.35 -6.03 -1.18
CA LEU A 286 0.13 -7.42 -1.14
C LEU A 286 -0.91 -8.36 -1.75
N GLU A 287 -2.20 -8.08 -1.54
CA GLU A 287 -3.32 -8.90 -2.01
C GLU A 287 -3.79 -8.46 -3.41
N TYR A 288 -4.37 -9.41 -4.12
CA TYR A 288 -5.14 -9.17 -5.34
C TYR A 288 -6.62 -9.46 -5.03
N PHE A 289 -7.53 -8.54 -5.34
CA PHE A 289 -8.97 -8.62 -5.07
C PHE A 289 -9.81 -8.08 -6.24
#